data_6b47a04663a8c91f83b1dc6767ab2744
#
_entry.id   6b47a04663a8c91f83b1dc6767ab2744
#
_cell.length_a   1.000
_cell.length_b   1.000
_cell.length_c   1.000
_cell.angle_alpha   90.00
_cell.angle_beta   90.00
_cell.angle_gamma   90.00
#
_symmetry.space_group_name_H-M   'P 1'
#
loop_
_entity.id
_entity.type
_entity.pdbx_description
1 polymer ?
#
loop_
_entity_poly.entity_id
_entity_poly.type
_entity_poly.pdbx_seq_one_letter_code
_entity_poly.pdbx_strand_id
1 'polypeptide(L)'
;MSKYEKKATALRYDPNQDIAPVVVASGYGPIAEKIINIAEQQGIPVYRDDNVASMLCMLDVGKNIPVELYEIIAKVYCSILASAAKYKGIGTETNINSELNNLTQER
;
A
#
# COMPACT_ATOMS: atom_id res chain seq x y z
N MET A 1 21.16 -15.77 -0.83
CA MET A 1 20.95 -15.24 -1.00
C MET A 1 20.28 -14.89 -2.00
N SER A 2 19.45 -14.78 -1.96
CA SER A 2 18.73 -14.66 -3.02
C SER A 2 18.43 -13.26 -3.33
N LYS A 3 18.98 -12.76 -4.31
CA LYS A 3 18.63 -11.44 -4.75
C LYS A 3 17.27 -11.43 -5.41
N TYR A 4 16.67 -12.60 -5.59
CA TYR A 4 15.34 -12.69 -6.17
C TYR A 4 14.28 -12.94 -5.13
N GLU A 5 14.64 -12.81 -3.88
CA GLU A 5 13.69 -13.02 -2.81
C GLU A 5 12.60 -11.98 -2.89
N LYS A 6 11.36 -12.42 -2.77
CA LYS A 6 10.23 -11.50 -2.79
C LYS A 6 10.24 -10.60 -1.58
N LYS A 7 9.70 -9.42 -1.76
CA LYS A 7 9.53 -8.45 -0.69
C LYS A 7 8.11 -7.95 -0.73
N ALA A 8 7.55 -7.66 0.42
CA ALA A 8 6.22 -7.08 0.47
C ALA A 8 6.08 -6.26 1.74
N THR A 9 5.33 -5.19 1.62
CA THR A 9 5.01 -4.33 2.73
C THR A 9 3.55 -3.94 2.61
N ALA A 10 2.84 -3.99 3.71
CA ALA A 10 1.45 -3.56 3.75
C ALA A 10 1.36 -2.24 4.48
N LEU A 11 0.62 -1.32 3.90
CA LEU A 11 0.44 0.01 4.46
C LEU A 11 -1.02 0.23 4.79
N ARG A 12 -1.25 0.98 5.84
CA ARG A 12 -2.59 1.44 6.19
C ARG A 12 -2.56 2.96 6.28
N TYR A 13 -3.57 3.60 5.74
CA TYR A 13 -3.75 5.02 5.95
C TYR A 13 -5.20 5.30 6.25
N ASP A 14 -5.46 5.71 7.48
CA ASP A 14 -6.80 6.07 7.91
C ASP A 14 -6.73 7.52 8.40
N PRO A 15 -7.27 8.47 7.64
CA PRO A 15 -7.15 9.88 8.00
C PRO A 15 -7.73 10.21 9.37
N ASN A 16 -8.60 9.34 9.89
CA ASN A 16 -9.21 9.59 11.20
C ASN A 16 -8.26 9.28 12.34
N GLN A 17 -7.22 8.50 12.11
CA GLN A 17 -6.31 8.15 13.20
C GLN A 17 -4.85 8.19 12.80
N ASP A 18 -4.53 8.28 11.51
CA ASP A 18 -3.14 8.25 11.07
C ASP A 18 -2.76 9.60 10.48
N ILE A 19 -1.61 10.13 10.92
CA ILE A 19 -1.07 11.35 10.34
C ILE A 19 -0.50 11.04 8.96
N ALA A 20 0.04 9.84 8.79
CA ALA A 20 0.67 9.40 7.56
C ALA A 20 0.45 7.90 7.45
N PRO A 21 0.68 7.33 6.27
CA PRO A 21 0.58 5.87 6.16
C PRO A 21 1.49 5.17 7.15
N VAL A 22 1.01 4.05 7.66
CA VAL A 22 1.69 3.27 8.67
C VAL A 22 2.02 1.91 8.08
N VAL A 23 3.24 1.45 8.34
CA VAL A 23 3.65 0.11 7.95
C VAL A 23 3.01 -0.88 8.92
N VAL A 24 2.10 -1.72 8.43
CA VAL A 24 1.43 -2.68 9.31
C VAL A 24 1.96 -4.09 9.16
N ALA A 25 2.67 -4.39 8.07
CA ALA A 25 3.29 -5.68 7.88
C ALA A 25 4.40 -5.55 6.86
N SER A 26 5.41 -6.40 6.99
CA SER A 26 6.56 -6.32 6.11
C SER A 26 7.30 -7.64 6.19
N GLY A 27 7.88 -8.08 5.08
CA GLY A 27 8.64 -9.30 5.10
C GLY A 27 9.22 -9.69 3.75
N TYR A 28 9.96 -10.77 3.78
CA TYR A 28 10.66 -11.29 2.62
C TYR A 28 10.27 -12.75 2.39
N GLY A 29 10.43 -13.22 1.17
CA GLY A 29 10.26 -14.61 0.86
C GLY A 29 8.88 -15.13 1.18
N PRO A 30 8.77 -16.22 1.95
CA PRO A 30 7.46 -16.79 2.28
C PRO A 30 6.54 -15.81 3.01
N ILE A 31 7.10 -14.95 3.83
CA ILE A 31 6.30 -13.95 4.53
C ILE A 31 5.74 -12.95 3.53
N ALA A 32 6.55 -12.55 2.55
CA ALA A 32 6.08 -11.64 1.51
C ALA A 32 4.95 -12.26 0.72
N GLU A 33 5.07 -13.54 0.37
CA GLU A 33 4.02 -14.24 -0.34
C GLU A 33 2.73 -14.28 0.47
N LYS A 34 2.86 -14.50 1.76
CA LYS A 34 1.69 -14.53 2.61
C LYS A 34 1.00 -13.18 2.67
N ILE A 35 1.79 -12.10 2.77
CA ILE A 35 1.23 -10.75 2.78
C ILE A 35 0.47 -10.50 1.48
N ILE A 36 1.06 -10.85 0.36
CA ILE A 36 0.43 -10.64 -0.94
C ILE A 36 -0.84 -11.47 -1.07
N ASN A 37 -0.78 -12.73 -0.66
CA ASN A 37 -1.96 -13.59 -0.74
C ASN A 37 -3.10 -13.08 0.09
N ILE A 38 -2.82 -12.62 1.29
CA ILE A 38 -3.86 -12.07 2.16
C ILE A 38 -4.46 -10.83 1.52
N ALA A 39 -3.61 -9.97 0.95
CA ALA A 39 -4.10 -8.76 0.30
C ALA A 39 -5.03 -9.11 -0.85
N GLU A 40 -4.65 -10.08 -1.66
CA GLU A 40 -5.47 -10.49 -2.79
C GLU A 40 -6.79 -11.09 -2.33
N GLN A 41 -6.76 -11.89 -1.29
CA GLN A 41 -7.97 -12.50 -0.76
C GLN A 41 -8.91 -11.46 -0.19
N GLN A 42 -8.37 -10.39 0.35
CA GLN A 42 -9.17 -9.34 0.97
C GLN A 42 -9.56 -8.24 0.00
N GLY A 43 -9.13 -8.34 -1.25
CA GLY A 43 -9.42 -7.30 -2.22
C GLY A 43 -8.62 -6.03 -2.02
N ILE A 44 -7.49 -6.13 -1.33
CA ILE A 44 -6.63 -4.99 -1.11
C ILE A 44 -5.75 -4.81 -2.33
N PRO A 45 -5.66 -3.60 -2.89
CA PRO A 45 -4.83 -3.38 -4.07
C PRO A 45 -3.37 -3.68 -3.79
N VAL A 46 -2.69 -4.26 -4.79
CA VAL A 46 -1.28 -4.57 -4.69
C VAL A 46 -0.55 -3.81 -5.79
N TYR A 47 0.44 -3.04 -5.39
CA TYR A 47 1.29 -2.29 -6.31
C TYR A 47 2.65 -2.98 -6.35
N ARG A 48 3.15 -3.25 -7.55
CA ARG A 48 4.38 -4.01 -7.70
C ARG A 48 5.52 -3.11 -8.14
N ASP A 49 6.48 -2.95 -7.26
CA ASP A 49 7.67 -2.14 -7.54
C ASP A 49 8.74 -2.56 -6.53
N ASP A 50 9.78 -3.21 -7.03
CA ASP A 50 10.82 -3.75 -6.16
C ASP A 50 11.56 -2.67 -5.40
N ASN A 51 11.79 -1.52 -6.03
CA ASN A 51 12.51 -0.45 -5.38
C ASN A 51 11.73 0.14 -4.22
N VAL A 52 10.44 0.38 -4.45
CA VAL A 52 9.58 0.90 -3.40
C VAL A 52 9.46 -0.12 -2.27
N ALA A 53 9.28 -1.39 -2.63
CA ALA A 53 9.16 -2.43 -1.63
C ALA A 53 10.43 -2.53 -0.78
N SER A 54 11.59 -2.40 -1.42
CA SER A 54 12.87 -2.45 -0.69
C SER A 54 12.97 -1.31 0.31
N MET A 55 12.59 -0.11 -0.11
CA MET A 55 12.64 1.02 0.79
C MET A 55 11.70 0.84 1.98
N LEU A 56 10.50 0.36 1.71
CA LEU A 56 9.50 0.20 2.75
C LEU A 56 9.86 -0.92 3.72
N CYS A 57 10.49 -1.98 3.21
CA CYS A 57 10.88 -3.08 4.08
C CYS A 57 11.97 -2.69 5.08
N MET A 58 12.62 -1.56 4.86
CA MET A 58 13.62 -1.09 5.81
C MET A 58 13.00 -0.35 6.99
N LEU A 59 11.71 -0.09 6.93
CA LEU A 59 11.04 0.66 7.98
C LEU A 59 10.50 -0.29 9.04
N ASP A 60 10.37 0.22 10.26
CA ASP A 60 9.82 -0.58 11.35
C ASP A 60 8.31 -0.70 11.21
N VAL A 61 7.83 -1.91 11.47
CA VAL A 61 6.39 -2.15 11.52
C VAL A 61 5.80 -1.35 12.68
N GLY A 62 4.66 -0.75 12.42
CA GLY A 62 3.97 0.05 13.42
C GLY A 62 4.31 1.52 13.36
N LYS A 63 5.22 1.92 12.49
CA LYS A 63 5.65 3.30 12.40
C LYS A 63 5.09 3.98 11.16
N ASN A 64 4.95 5.28 11.24
CA ASN A 64 4.59 6.08 10.08
C ASN A 64 5.72 6.05 9.08
N ILE A 65 5.39 6.14 7.80
CA ILE A 65 6.45 6.32 6.82
C ILE A 65 7.06 7.70 7.04
N PRO A 66 8.37 7.82 6.81
CA PRO A 66 9.01 9.13 6.96
C PRO A 66 8.58 10.07 5.85
N VAL A 67 8.68 11.36 6.14
CA VAL A 67 8.24 12.37 5.20
C VAL A 67 9.01 12.29 3.88
N GLU A 68 10.22 11.77 3.93
CA GLU A 68 11.04 11.61 2.73
C GLU A 68 10.41 10.68 1.70
N LEU A 69 9.51 9.81 2.14
CA LEU A 69 8.88 8.86 1.24
C LEU A 69 7.47 9.28 0.82
N TYR A 70 7.02 10.44 1.26
CA TYR A 70 5.65 10.87 0.97
C TYR A 70 5.38 10.95 -0.52
N GLU A 71 6.31 11.50 -1.27
CA GLU A 71 6.09 11.68 -2.70
C GLU A 71 5.99 10.34 -3.41
N ILE A 72 6.86 9.42 -3.04
CA ILE A 72 6.86 8.09 -3.65
C ILE A 72 5.56 7.37 -3.33
N ILE A 73 5.12 7.44 -2.08
CA ILE A 73 3.91 6.75 -1.68
C ILE A 73 2.68 7.39 -2.29
N ALA A 74 2.70 8.71 -2.46
CA ALA A 74 1.59 9.37 -3.16
C ALA A 74 1.47 8.86 -4.58
N LYS A 75 2.59 8.62 -5.26
CA LYS A 75 2.55 8.07 -6.60
C LYS A 75 1.99 6.65 -6.61
N VAL A 76 2.32 5.86 -5.59
CA VAL A 76 1.78 4.52 -5.48
C VAL A 76 0.26 4.58 -5.36
N TYR A 77 -0.25 5.44 -4.48
CA TYR A 77 -1.69 5.57 -4.31
C TYR A 77 -2.36 6.05 -5.59
N CYS A 78 -1.75 6.98 -6.29
CA CYS A 78 -2.30 7.46 -7.55
C CYS A 78 -2.37 6.33 -8.58
N SER A 79 -1.35 5.50 -8.63
CA SER A 79 -1.33 4.36 -9.55
C SER A 79 -2.43 3.37 -9.22
N ILE A 80 -2.63 3.12 -7.94
CA ILE A 80 -3.67 2.20 -7.51
C ILE A 80 -5.05 2.74 -7.89
N LEU A 81 -5.28 4.02 -7.65
CA LEU A 81 -6.57 4.62 -7.95
C LEU A 81 -6.82 4.66 -9.46
N ALA A 82 -5.79 4.91 -10.25
CA ALA A 82 -5.93 4.91 -11.69
C ALA A 82 -6.28 3.52 -12.20
N SER A 83 -5.65 2.50 -11.64
CA SER A 83 -5.96 1.12 -12.01
C SER A 83 -7.38 0.77 -11.64
N ALA A 84 -7.81 1.17 -10.46
CA ALA A 84 -9.15 0.86 -9.98
C ALA A 84 -10.20 1.52 -10.87
N ALA A 85 -9.88 2.70 -11.40
CA ALA A 85 -10.84 3.42 -12.24
C ALA A 85 -11.16 2.63 -13.50
N LYS A 86 -10.23 1.77 -13.95
CA LYS A 86 -10.47 0.96 -15.14
C LYS A 86 -11.45 -0.17 -14.88
N TYR A 87 -11.69 -0.47 -13.62
CA TYR A 87 -12.55 -1.57 -13.25
C TYR A 87 -13.78 -1.08 -12.53
N LYS A 88 -14.26 0.09 -12.90
CA LYS A 88 -15.42 0.60 -12.21
C LYS A 88 -16.59 -0.33 -12.40
N GLY A 89 -17.45 -0.35 -11.43
CA GLY A 89 -18.54 -1.30 -11.40
C GLY A 89 -18.21 -2.51 -10.58
N ILE A 90 -16.95 -2.68 -10.20
CA ILE A 90 -16.57 -3.80 -9.35
C ILE A 90 -16.73 -3.37 -7.90
N GLY A 91 -16.98 -4.35 -7.03
CA GLY A 91 -17.19 -4.05 -5.64
C GLY A 91 -16.10 -3.24 -4.99
N THR A 92 -14.86 -3.41 -5.42
CA THR A 92 -13.76 -2.67 -4.85
C THR A 92 -13.86 -1.18 -5.13
N GLU A 93 -14.64 -0.81 -6.11
CA GLU A 93 -14.79 0.59 -6.44
C GLU A 93 -15.32 1.38 -5.26
N THR A 94 -16.21 0.79 -4.48
CA THR A 94 -16.73 1.46 -3.32
C THR A 94 -15.65 1.78 -2.31
N ASN A 95 -14.77 0.83 -2.08
CA ASN A 95 -13.67 1.05 -1.15
C ASN A 95 -12.72 2.10 -1.67
N ILE A 96 -12.45 2.07 -2.97
CA ILE A 96 -11.57 3.04 -3.58
C ILE A 96 -12.17 4.43 -3.46
N ASN A 97 -13.46 4.54 -3.71
CA ASN A 97 -14.13 5.83 -3.58
C ASN A 97 -14.05 6.36 -2.16
N SER A 98 -14.17 5.49 -1.21
CA SER A 98 -14.07 5.88 0.18
C SER A 98 -12.70 6.44 0.48
N GLU A 99 -11.67 5.78 -0.01
CA GLU A 99 -10.31 6.25 0.16
C GLU A 99 -10.09 7.55 -0.57
N LEU A 100 -10.60 7.64 -1.78
CA LEU A 100 -10.46 8.85 -2.56
C LEU A 100 -11.13 10.02 -1.85
N ASN A 101 -12.30 9.79 -1.30
CA ASN A 101 -13.00 10.83 -0.56
C ASN A 101 -12.18 11.27 0.64
N ASN A 102 -11.57 10.32 1.32
CA ASN A 102 -10.72 10.67 2.46
C ASN A 102 -9.54 11.51 2.03
N LEU A 103 -8.96 11.19 0.89
CA LEU A 103 -7.82 11.96 0.41
C LEU A 103 -8.21 13.36 -0.01
N THR A 104 -9.41 13.50 -0.58
CA THR A 104 -9.82 14.80 -1.12
C THR A 104 -10.53 15.66 -0.11
N GLN A 105 -11.00 15.10 0.97
CA GLN A 105 -11.69 15.88 1.96
C GLN A 105 -10.80 16.83 2.72
N GLU A 106 -9.53 16.63 2.60
CA GLU A 106 -8.59 17.52 3.23
C GLU A 106 -8.58 18.87 2.58
N ARG A 107 -9.19 19.01 1.45
CA ARG A 107 -9.23 20.29 0.78
C ARG A 107 -9.84 21.34 1.66
#